data_1d1b43c9297b236875201601baea114e
#
_entry.id   1d1b43c9297b236875201601baea114e
#
_cell.length_a   1.000
_cell.length_b   1.000
_cell.length_c   1.000
_cell.angle_alpha   90.00
_cell.angle_beta   90.00
_cell.angle_gamma   90.00
#
_symmetry.space_group_name_H-M   'P 1'
#
loop_
_entity.id
_entity.type
_entity.pdbx_description
1 polymer ?
#
loop_
_entity_poly.entity_id
_entity_poly.type
_entity_poly.pdbx_seq_one_letter_code
_entity_poly.pdbx_strand_id
1 'polypeptide(L)'
;MSKASRRFVIAVGVIGVSLCLAASAWAAARAEGSDASPRAAAAAGGTATLLVGAFQSLDPQVGFLTTNSEAEYVVYTPLLTFAHKSGVAGTDLIPGLASALPKVTNHGLTYTLTLRKGLKYADGSAAKASDFTHVVERALKLNWGGDSFLTADIVGAADFQAGKADRVAGISANDKTGKITIRLIQGDSAFSNILAFTGLGLVPGSTPMTDQGANPPAGIGAYKIVNVVPGQGFDIVKNTTFPKLHLPGIPTGHLSQIKVSVVTNSLTAGEQVLNNQADSFDPSGVIQPALIDSIKSQAADRFRAEPSPAVQYLFFNTSIPPFNNKAARVAVTYAFDRGAVQRLESGFLQPGCYILPVSFPGHPAKPCPYGKPTAAPNIAKAKAMIQQAHLDGTPVTAYAQAADPYQEIGAYYVSVLNQLGFKASLKLLAASIYYPTTANPQLGIQTGYASYRADYSNPTTFYHLLDARTITSTFSVNRDQLNDAHLQSVLLKLQPQPLSAAVTKQWSDLDVYSAQQAFWFVIGYTKSPEFFSNRIDIKKAIFSQRYLADLSSWQLKK
;
A
#
# COMPACT_ATOMS: atom_id res chain seq x y z
N MET A 1 31.99 -32.22 45.67
CA MET A 1 32.10 -33.52 44.99
C MET A 1 31.40 -33.36 43.67
N SER A 2 31.99 -33.41 42.64
CA SER A 2 32.83 -34.06 41.71
C SER A 2 32.51 -33.53 40.30
N LYS A 3 33.56 -33.03 39.69
CA LYS A 3 33.79 -32.61 38.31
C LYS A 3 33.40 -33.67 37.26
N ALA A 4 32.96 -33.22 36.07
CA ALA A 4 33.41 -33.81 34.80
C ALA A 4 33.19 -32.83 33.64
N SER A 5 34.26 -32.22 33.21
CA SER A 5 34.43 -31.52 31.95
C SER A 5 34.65 -32.51 30.80
N ARG A 6 33.99 -32.34 29.66
CA ARG A 6 34.41 -32.98 28.39
C ARG A 6 34.68 -31.91 27.34
N ARG A 7 35.94 -31.80 27.01
CA ARG A 7 36.48 -31.07 25.86
C ARG A 7 36.19 -31.89 24.60
N PHE A 8 35.68 -31.26 23.54
CA PHE A 8 35.72 -31.80 22.19
C PHE A 8 36.77 -31.09 21.38
N VAL A 9 37.71 -31.88 20.84
CA VAL A 9 38.81 -31.48 20.00
C VAL A 9 38.31 -31.39 18.55
N ILE A 10 38.63 -30.29 17.89
CA ILE A 10 38.40 -30.13 16.46
C ILE A 10 39.64 -30.66 15.73
N ALA A 11 39.42 -31.65 14.87
CA ALA A 11 40.46 -32.13 13.94
C ALA A 11 40.28 -31.42 12.59
N VAL A 12 41.29 -30.70 12.18
CA VAL A 12 41.43 -30.08 10.85
C VAL A 12 42.03 -31.12 9.92
N GLY A 13 41.29 -31.54 8.90
CA GLY A 13 41.79 -32.38 7.82
C GLY A 13 42.03 -31.57 6.56
N VAL A 14 43.28 -31.36 6.22
CA VAL A 14 43.73 -30.83 4.92
C VAL A 14 43.75 -32.00 3.93
N ILE A 15 43.04 -31.86 2.80
CA ILE A 15 43.21 -32.78 1.66
C ILE A 15 43.57 -31.94 0.43
N GLY A 16 44.71 -32.31 -0.11
CA GLY A 16 45.39 -31.62 -1.20
C GLY A 16 44.79 -31.82 -2.57
N VAL A 17 45.04 -30.84 -3.38
CA VAL A 17 44.73 -30.76 -4.82
C VAL A 17 45.67 -31.66 -5.60
N SER A 18 45.17 -32.54 -6.45
CA SER A 18 45.94 -33.18 -7.54
C SER A 18 45.26 -32.86 -8.86
N LEU A 19 45.92 -32.07 -9.67
CA LEU A 19 45.65 -31.88 -11.08
C LEU A 19 45.93 -33.19 -11.86
N CYS A 20 44.97 -33.62 -12.70
CA CYS A 20 45.24 -34.48 -13.86
C CYS A 20 44.62 -33.86 -15.08
N LEU A 21 45.50 -33.34 -15.94
CA LEU A 21 45.23 -33.02 -17.34
C LEU A 21 45.07 -34.34 -18.13
N ALA A 22 43.95 -34.53 -18.81
CA ALA A 22 43.83 -35.48 -19.91
C ALA A 22 43.10 -34.82 -21.06
N ALA A 23 43.88 -34.48 -22.09
CA ALA A 23 43.39 -34.10 -23.40
C ALA A 23 42.97 -35.35 -24.14
N SER A 24 41.76 -35.36 -24.69
CA SER A 24 41.41 -36.27 -25.79
C SER A 24 40.45 -35.55 -26.75
N ALA A 25 40.99 -35.30 -27.93
CA ALA A 25 40.27 -34.90 -29.12
C ALA A 25 39.29 -36.01 -29.54
N TRP A 26 38.05 -35.64 -29.85
CA TRP A 26 37.16 -36.45 -30.68
C TRP A 26 36.47 -35.61 -31.76
N ALA A 27 36.48 -36.20 -32.92
CA ALA A 27 36.16 -35.64 -34.20
C ALA A 27 34.69 -35.26 -34.37
N ALA A 28 34.49 -34.34 -35.30
CA ALA A 28 33.22 -33.90 -35.83
C ALA A 28 32.39 -35.07 -36.43
N ALA A 29 31.11 -35.13 -36.02
CA ALA A 29 30.07 -35.73 -36.82
C ALA A 29 28.94 -34.70 -36.95
N ARG A 30 28.76 -34.17 -38.15
CA ARG A 30 27.56 -33.45 -38.56
C ARG A 30 26.37 -34.40 -38.46
N ALA A 31 25.41 -34.04 -37.67
CA ALA A 31 24.03 -34.49 -37.83
C ALA A 31 23.18 -33.23 -37.96
N GLU A 32 22.72 -32.96 -39.13
CA GLU A 32 21.60 -32.09 -39.42
C GLU A 32 20.37 -32.73 -38.78
N GLY A 33 19.90 -32.13 -37.70
CA GLY A 33 18.65 -32.44 -37.05
C GLY A 33 17.96 -31.11 -36.71
N SER A 34 17.07 -30.67 -37.57
CA SER A 34 16.18 -29.57 -37.39
C SER A 34 15.18 -29.92 -36.28
N ASP A 35 15.48 -29.55 -35.04
CA ASP A 35 14.48 -29.35 -34.00
C ASP A 35 14.34 -27.85 -33.73
N ALA A 36 13.70 -27.16 -34.67
CA ALA A 36 13.04 -25.91 -34.39
C ALA A 36 11.86 -26.22 -33.45
N SER A 37 12.09 -26.13 -32.13
CA SER A 37 10.97 -25.95 -31.19
C SER A 37 10.07 -24.88 -31.76
N PRO A 38 8.75 -25.10 -31.87
CA PRO A 38 7.87 -24.09 -32.43
C PRO A 38 7.97 -22.85 -31.54
N ARG A 39 8.61 -21.81 -32.05
CA ARG A 39 8.51 -20.46 -31.51
C ARG A 39 7.02 -20.17 -31.46
N ALA A 40 6.40 -20.29 -30.27
CA ALA A 40 5.01 -19.98 -30.08
C ALA A 40 4.78 -18.62 -30.73
N ALA A 41 3.91 -18.57 -31.73
CA ALA A 41 3.57 -17.35 -32.45
C ALA A 41 3.33 -16.28 -31.42
N ALA A 42 4.09 -15.18 -31.47
CA ALA A 42 3.96 -14.07 -30.53
C ALA A 42 2.49 -13.66 -30.57
N ALA A 43 1.75 -13.96 -29.51
CA ALA A 43 0.34 -13.64 -29.43
C ALA A 43 0.19 -12.13 -29.65
N ALA A 44 -0.83 -11.71 -30.40
CA ALA A 44 -1.08 -10.30 -30.66
C ALA A 44 -1.14 -9.53 -29.34
N GLY A 45 -0.23 -8.56 -29.13
CA GLY A 45 -0.12 -7.77 -27.91
C GLY A 45 1.29 -7.72 -27.31
N GLY A 46 2.12 -8.73 -27.54
CA GLY A 46 3.51 -8.79 -27.05
C GLY A 46 3.64 -9.05 -25.53
N THR A 47 4.89 -9.10 -25.06
CA THR A 47 5.26 -9.35 -23.66
C THR A 47 6.02 -8.17 -23.09
N ALA A 48 5.65 -7.71 -21.86
CA ALA A 48 6.42 -6.77 -21.07
C ALA A 48 7.00 -7.46 -19.82
N THR A 49 8.08 -6.89 -19.27
CA THR A 49 8.71 -7.34 -18.03
C THR A 49 8.62 -6.26 -16.97
N LEU A 50 8.02 -6.59 -15.82
CA LEU A 50 7.95 -5.77 -14.62
C LEU A 50 8.91 -6.35 -13.56
N LEU A 51 9.81 -5.52 -13.04
CA LEU A 51 10.67 -5.87 -11.93
C LEU A 51 10.09 -5.37 -10.62
N VAL A 52 10.07 -6.21 -9.59
CA VAL A 52 9.54 -5.87 -8.27
C VAL A 52 10.53 -6.25 -7.17
N GLY A 53 10.53 -5.52 -6.06
CA GLY A 53 11.40 -5.84 -4.93
C GLY A 53 10.95 -7.09 -4.17
N ALA A 54 9.65 -7.31 -4.07
CA ALA A 54 9.03 -8.47 -3.42
C ALA A 54 7.54 -8.57 -3.78
N PHE A 55 6.94 -9.71 -3.52
CA PHE A 55 5.49 -9.91 -3.46
C PHE A 55 5.15 -10.89 -2.32
N GLN A 56 3.94 -10.78 -1.79
CA GLN A 56 3.37 -11.73 -0.83
C GLN A 56 2.68 -12.88 -1.57
N SER A 57 1.92 -13.71 -0.85
CA SER A 57 1.03 -14.68 -1.46
C SER A 57 0.17 -14.02 -2.57
N LEU A 58 0.04 -14.68 -3.71
CA LEU A 58 -0.82 -14.23 -4.82
C LEU A 58 -2.28 -14.71 -4.69
N ASP A 59 -2.64 -15.23 -3.54
CA ASP A 59 -4.03 -15.42 -3.15
C ASP A 59 -4.62 -14.05 -2.76
N PRO A 60 -5.66 -13.56 -3.43
CA PRO A 60 -6.20 -12.22 -3.18
C PRO A 60 -6.72 -12.03 -1.75
N GLN A 61 -7.10 -13.10 -1.05
CA GLN A 61 -7.52 -13.03 0.35
C GLN A 61 -6.36 -13.21 1.35
N VAL A 62 -5.09 -13.04 0.89
CA VAL A 62 -3.88 -13.07 1.73
C VAL A 62 -2.97 -11.90 1.42
N GLY A 63 -2.66 -11.65 0.14
CA GLY A 63 -1.78 -10.58 -0.30
C GLY A 63 -2.37 -9.19 -0.03
N PHE A 64 -1.53 -8.24 0.45
CA PHE A 64 -1.95 -6.85 0.74
C PHE A 64 -0.87 -5.80 0.39
N LEU A 65 0.27 -6.20 -0.17
CA LEU A 65 1.26 -5.24 -0.65
C LEU A 65 0.78 -4.53 -1.93
N THR A 66 1.36 -3.36 -2.21
CA THR A 66 1.07 -2.60 -3.43
C THR A 66 1.29 -3.46 -4.69
N THR A 67 2.42 -4.15 -4.78
CA THR A 67 2.76 -5.07 -5.88
C THR A 67 1.69 -6.16 -6.09
N ASN A 68 1.15 -6.73 -5.00
CA ASN A 68 0.03 -7.67 -5.09
C ASN A 68 -1.21 -6.99 -5.66
N SER A 69 -1.57 -5.82 -5.13
CA SER A 69 -2.77 -5.08 -5.55
C SER A 69 -2.72 -4.66 -7.02
N GLU A 70 -1.55 -4.31 -7.57
CA GLU A 70 -1.38 -4.00 -9.00
C GLU A 70 -1.67 -5.21 -9.90
N ALA A 71 -1.16 -6.39 -9.53
CA ALA A 71 -1.44 -7.64 -10.23
C ALA A 71 -2.91 -8.06 -10.07
N GLU A 72 -3.42 -8.00 -8.85
CA GLU A 72 -4.79 -8.37 -8.51
C GLU A 72 -5.82 -7.47 -9.19
N TYR A 73 -5.53 -6.18 -9.37
CA TYR A 73 -6.45 -5.21 -10.01
C TYR A 73 -6.84 -5.60 -11.42
N VAL A 74 -5.98 -6.31 -12.14
CA VAL A 74 -6.25 -6.78 -13.50
C VAL A 74 -6.71 -8.24 -13.57
N VAL A 75 -6.69 -8.96 -12.43
CA VAL A 75 -7.03 -10.40 -12.34
C VAL A 75 -8.32 -10.66 -11.57
N TYR A 76 -8.57 -9.94 -10.47
CA TYR A 76 -9.68 -10.19 -9.54
C TYR A 76 -10.60 -8.98 -9.44
N THR A 77 -11.59 -8.89 -10.32
CA THR A 77 -12.58 -7.81 -10.26
C THR A 77 -13.51 -8.01 -9.06
N PRO A 78 -13.66 -7.01 -8.15
CA PRO A 78 -14.61 -7.06 -7.05
C PRO A 78 -16.04 -6.69 -7.49
N LEU A 79 -16.99 -6.64 -6.54
CA LEU A 79 -18.36 -6.17 -6.82
C LEU A 79 -18.39 -4.72 -7.31
N LEU A 80 -17.62 -3.84 -6.69
CA LEU A 80 -17.31 -2.49 -7.17
C LEU A 80 -15.83 -2.45 -7.51
N THR A 81 -15.40 -1.50 -8.32
CA THR A 81 -13.97 -1.27 -8.60
C THR A 81 -13.72 0.22 -8.76
N PHE A 82 -12.46 0.61 -8.76
CA PHE A 82 -12.07 1.97 -9.10
C PHE A 82 -11.92 2.12 -10.61
N ALA A 83 -12.14 3.35 -11.11
CA ALA A 83 -12.06 3.61 -12.53
C ALA A 83 -10.62 3.45 -13.06
N HIS A 84 -10.47 2.86 -14.22
CA HIS A 84 -9.20 2.72 -14.93
C HIS A 84 -8.82 4.06 -15.61
N LYS A 85 -8.47 5.06 -14.77
CA LYS A 85 -8.12 6.42 -15.19
C LYS A 85 -6.94 6.95 -14.39
N SER A 86 -6.18 7.86 -14.98
CA SER A 86 -5.06 8.51 -14.30
C SER A 86 -5.53 9.57 -13.29
N GLY A 87 -4.71 9.79 -12.27
CA GLY A 87 -4.90 10.81 -11.26
C GLY A 87 -6.15 10.59 -10.39
N VAL A 88 -6.77 11.69 -9.95
CA VAL A 88 -7.94 11.68 -9.05
C VAL A 88 -9.12 10.91 -9.66
N ALA A 89 -9.36 11.03 -10.97
CA ALA A 89 -10.44 10.31 -11.63
C ALA A 89 -10.31 8.78 -11.56
N GLY A 90 -9.10 8.26 -11.25
CA GLY A 90 -8.85 6.85 -10.97
C GLY A 90 -9.32 6.41 -9.58
N THR A 91 -9.84 7.32 -8.75
CA THR A 91 -10.43 6.98 -7.44
C THR A 91 -11.96 6.93 -7.47
N ASP A 92 -12.57 7.22 -8.62
CA ASP A 92 -14.02 7.12 -8.79
C ASP A 92 -14.47 5.65 -8.69
N LEU A 93 -15.47 5.41 -7.85
CA LEU A 93 -16.09 4.08 -7.78
C LEU A 93 -17.01 3.82 -8.97
N ILE A 94 -16.82 2.69 -9.61
CA ILE A 94 -17.68 2.19 -10.68
C ILE A 94 -18.17 0.77 -10.37
N PRO A 95 -19.30 0.34 -10.96
CA PRO A 95 -19.72 -1.05 -10.86
C PRO A 95 -18.67 -1.99 -11.49
N GLY A 96 -18.16 -2.94 -10.69
CA GLY A 96 -17.33 -4.04 -11.16
C GLY A 96 -18.19 -5.22 -11.63
N LEU A 97 -18.22 -6.29 -10.82
CA LEU A 97 -19.08 -7.45 -11.08
C LEU A 97 -20.55 -7.21 -10.67
N ALA A 98 -20.84 -6.21 -9.86
CA ALA A 98 -22.21 -5.76 -9.62
C ALA A 98 -22.76 -5.00 -10.84
N SER A 99 -24.07 -5.10 -11.08
CA SER A 99 -24.75 -4.45 -12.22
C SER A 99 -24.90 -2.93 -12.05
N ALA A 100 -24.82 -2.43 -10.80
CA ALA A 100 -24.90 -1.02 -10.43
C ALA A 100 -24.18 -0.77 -9.10
N LEU A 101 -24.00 0.49 -8.73
CA LEU A 101 -23.60 0.88 -7.38
C LEU A 101 -24.65 0.40 -6.37
N PRO A 102 -24.29 0.19 -5.08
CA PRO A 102 -25.21 -0.37 -4.08
C PRO A 102 -26.38 0.56 -3.81
N LYS A 103 -27.56 -0.03 -3.61
CA LYS A 103 -28.67 0.67 -2.95
C LYS A 103 -28.39 0.65 -1.45
N VAL A 104 -28.16 1.83 -0.88
CA VAL A 104 -27.94 2.02 0.55
C VAL A 104 -29.23 2.44 1.23
N THR A 105 -29.61 1.75 2.31
CA THR A 105 -30.85 1.99 3.05
C THR A 105 -30.60 1.88 4.55
N ASN A 106 -31.65 2.09 5.34
CA ASN A 106 -31.58 1.98 6.81
C ASN A 106 -30.43 2.83 7.40
N HIS A 107 -30.41 4.13 7.05
CA HIS A 107 -29.40 5.09 7.53
C HIS A 107 -27.94 4.65 7.33
N GLY A 108 -27.64 4.04 6.16
CA GLY A 108 -26.29 3.57 5.85
C GLY A 108 -25.96 2.17 6.36
N LEU A 109 -26.90 1.48 7.01
CA LEU A 109 -26.66 0.16 7.62
C LEU A 109 -26.92 -1.03 6.69
N THR A 110 -27.52 -0.81 5.52
CA THR A 110 -27.86 -1.91 4.61
C THR A 110 -27.48 -1.58 3.18
N TYR A 111 -26.59 -2.38 2.63
CA TYR A 111 -26.11 -2.31 1.26
C TYR A 111 -26.72 -3.46 0.46
N THR A 112 -27.32 -3.15 -0.68
CA THR A 112 -27.91 -4.15 -1.59
C THR A 112 -27.28 -3.98 -2.97
N LEU A 113 -26.70 -5.07 -3.48
CA LEU A 113 -26.10 -5.16 -4.81
C LEU A 113 -26.75 -6.32 -5.58
N THR A 114 -26.58 -6.32 -6.91
CA THR A 114 -26.97 -7.44 -7.76
C THR A 114 -25.79 -7.83 -8.63
N LEU A 115 -25.36 -9.08 -8.55
CA LEU A 115 -24.31 -9.63 -9.41
C LEU A 115 -24.79 -9.65 -10.86
N ARG A 116 -23.94 -9.27 -11.81
CA ARG A 116 -24.24 -9.38 -13.25
C ARG A 116 -24.48 -10.83 -13.64
N LYS A 117 -25.37 -11.05 -14.60
CA LYS A 117 -25.64 -12.40 -15.14
C LYS A 117 -24.56 -12.84 -16.11
N GLY A 118 -24.34 -14.14 -16.21
CA GLY A 118 -23.44 -14.73 -17.21
C GLY A 118 -21.95 -14.57 -16.94
N LEU A 119 -21.56 -14.11 -15.73
CA LEU A 119 -20.16 -14.01 -15.34
C LEU A 119 -19.51 -15.40 -15.26
N LYS A 120 -18.30 -15.48 -15.78
CA LYS A 120 -17.46 -16.70 -15.74
C LYS A 120 -16.06 -16.36 -15.25
N TYR A 121 -15.52 -17.21 -14.41
CA TYR A 121 -14.12 -17.19 -14.01
C TYR A 121 -13.19 -17.57 -15.17
N ALA A 122 -11.91 -17.33 -15.02
CA ALA A 122 -10.91 -17.64 -16.01
C ALA A 122 -10.77 -19.15 -16.34
N ASP A 123 -11.26 -20.02 -15.46
CA ASP A 123 -11.36 -21.47 -15.66
C ASP A 123 -12.66 -21.91 -16.37
N GLY A 124 -13.56 -20.97 -16.65
CA GLY A 124 -14.85 -21.20 -17.32
C GLY A 124 -16.02 -21.52 -16.38
N SER A 125 -15.79 -21.71 -15.09
CA SER A 125 -16.85 -21.92 -14.10
C SER A 125 -17.73 -20.66 -13.93
N ALA A 126 -19.00 -20.85 -13.58
CA ALA A 126 -19.97 -19.75 -13.44
C ALA A 126 -19.85 -19.10 -12.07
N ALA A 127 -19.80 -17.75 -12.04
CA ALA A 127 -19.84 -17.01 -10.79
C ALA A 127 -21.24 -16.93 -10.21
N LYS A 128 -21.34 -16.99 -8.88
CA LYS A 128 -22.58 -16.96 -8.10
C LYS A 128 -22.55 -15.83 -7.08
N ALA A 129 -23.73 -15.38 -6.63
CA ALA A 129 -23.82 -14.36 -5.57
C ALA A 129 -23.24 -14.87 -4.23
N SER A 130 -23.39 -16.16 -3.95
CA SER A 130 -22.84 -16.83 -2.76
C SER A 130 -21.29 -16.82 -2.72
N ASP A 131 -20.60 -16.70 -3.87
CA ASP A 131 -19.14 -16.61 -3.91
C ASP A 131 -18.63 -15.37 -3.17
N PHE A 132 -19.42 -14.27 -3.13
CA PHE A 132 -19.06 -13.10 -2.34
C PHE A 132 -19.01 -13.39 -0.83
N THR A 133 -19.99 -14.16 -0.31
CA THR A 133 -19.96 -14.59 1.09
C THR A 133 -18.70 -15.41 1.37
N HIS A 134 -18.39 -16.36 0.48
CA HIS A 134 -17.19 -17.18 0.58
C HIS A 134 -15.89 -16.34 0.57
N VAL A 135 -15.79 -15.33 -0.30
CA VAL A 135 -14.65 -14.41 -0.37
C VAL A 135 -14.44 -13.67 0.95
N VAL A 136 -15.51 -13.11 1.55
CA VAL A 136 -15.42 -12.41 2.83
C VAL A 136 -15.00 -13.35 3.95
N GLU A 137 -15.60 -14.56 4.00
CA GLU A 137 -15.26 -15.58 5.00
C GLU A 137 -13.81 -16.07 4.82
N ARG A 138 -13.32 -16.22 3.58
CA ARG A 138 -11.90 -16.52 3.32
C ARG A 138 -10.99 -15.41 3.80
N ALA A 139 -11.29 -14.15 3.47
CA ALA A 139 -10.49 -13.00 3.87
C ALA A 139 -10.33 -12.92 5.40
N LEU A 140 -11.41 -13.16 6.15
CA LEU A 140 -11.39 -13.22 7.60
C LEU A 140 -10.62 -14.43 8.14
N LYS A 141 -10.84 -15.62 7.55
CA LYS A 141 -10.20 -16.86 7.97
C LYS A 141 -8.70 -16.87 7.75
N LEU A 142 -8.23 -16.24 6.68
CA LEU A 142 -6.82 -16.16 6.28
C LEU A 142 -6.11 -14.92 6.85
N ASN A 143 -6.79 -14.11 7.68
CA ASN A 143 -6.27 -12.87 8.25
C ASN A 143 -5.73 -11.94 7.15
N TRP A 144 -6.55 -11.69 6.13
CA TRP A 144 -6.22 -10.76 5.07
C TRP A 144 -5.85 -9.38 5.63
N GLY A 145 -4.82 -8.71 5.07
CA GLY A 145 -4.34 -7.43 5.59
C GLY A 145 -5.37 -6.31 5.70
N GLY A 146 -6.53 -6.45 5.03
CA GLY A 146 -7.69 -5.55 5.12
C GLY A 146 -8.86 -6.09 5.96
N ASP A 147 -8.69 -7.18 6.71
CA ASP A 147 -9.76 -7.82 7.48
C ASP A 147 -10.37 -6.94 8.57
N SER A 148 -9.59 -5.99 9.10
CA SER A 148 -10.04 -5.00 10.08
C SER A 148 -11.18 -4.11 9.57
N PHE A 149 -11.22 -3.80 8.27
CA PHE A 149 -12.34 -3.10 7.65
C PHE A 149 -13.63 -3.94 7.64
N LEU A 150 -13.49 -5.26 7.52
CA LEU A 150 -14.63 -6.17 7.52
C LEU A 150 -15.16 -6.40 8.93
N THR A 151 -14.27 -6.60 9.90
CA THR A 151 -14.65 -6.83 11.30
C THR A 151 -15.19 -5.59 12.00
N ALA A 152 -14.74 -4.39 11.60
CA ALA A 152 -15.25 -3.13 12.12
C ALA A 152 -16.66 -2.80 11.63
N ASP A 153 -17.01 -3.24 10.42
CA ASP A 153 -18.22 -2.79 9.76
C ASP A 153 -19.31 -3.86 9.63
N ILE A 154 -18.96 -5.11 9.27
CA ILE A 154 -19.95 -6.11 8.91
C ILE A 154 -20.47 -6.87 10.14
N VAL A 155 -21.79 -6.93 10.29
CA VAL A 155 -22.45 -7.69 11.38
C VAL A 155 -21.96 -9.15 11.41
N GLY A 156 -21.42 -9.58 12.55
CA GLY A 156 -20.99 -10.95 12.78
C GLY A 156 -19.63 -11.32 12.14
N ALA A 157 -18.94 -10.39 11.48
CA ALA A 157 -17.62 -10.66 10.90
C ALA A 157 -16.56 -10.93 11.98
N ALA A 158 -16.55 -10.14 13.05
CA ALA A 158 -15.65 -10.36 14.20
C ALA A 158 -15.90 -11.68 14.92
N ASP A 159 -17.16 -12.08 15.08
CA ASP A 159 -17.51 -13.38 15.69
C ASP A 159 -17.09 -14.55 14.81
N PHE A 160 -17.26 -14.42 13.49
CA PHE A 160 -16.78 -15.44 12.54
C PHE A 160 -15.25 -15.57 12.61
N GLN A 161 -14.52 -14.45 12.53
CA GLN A 161 -13.05 -14.45 12.62
C GLN A 161 -12.53 -15.06 13.92
N ALA A 162 -13.22 -14.79 15.04
CA ALA A 162 -12.89 -15.35 16.36
C ALA A 162 -13.31 -16.82 16.52
N GLY A 163 -13.91 -17.46 15.52
CA GLY A 163 -14.39 -18.83 15.58
C GLY A 163 -15.63 -19.04 16.46
N LYS A 164 -16.38 -17.96 16.78
CA LYS A 164 -17.62 -18.00 17.56
C LYS A 164 -18.87 -18.22 16.71
N ALA A 165 -18.74 -18.12 15.39
CA ALA A 165 -19.82 -18.30 14.42
C ALA A 165 -19.32 -19.06 13.20
N ASP A 166 -20.19 -19.87 12.58
CA ASP A 166 -19.88 -20.67 11.38
C ASP A 166 -19.97 -19.87 10.08
N ARG A 167 -20.55 -18.65 10.14
CA ARG A 167 -20.74 -17.76 8.99
C ARG A 167 -20.82 -16.29 9.41
N VAL A 168 -20.60 -15.40 8.45
CA VAL A 168 -20.77 -13.97 8.65
C VAL A 168 -22.27 -13.61 8.57
N ALA A 169 -22.90 -13.36 9.72
CA ALA A 169 -24.34 -13.16 9.85
C ALA A 169 -24.87 -11.91 9.10
N GLY A 170 -24.00 -10.93 8.83
CA GLY A 170 -24.35 -9.69 8.11
C GLY A 170 -24.48 -9.85 6.60
N ILE A 171 -24.11 -10.99 6.01
CA ILE A 171 -24.15 -11.19 4.56
C ILE A 171 -25.22 -12.22 4.20
N SER A 172 -26.01 -11.88 3.20
CA SER A 172 -26.92 -12.84 2.56
C SER A 172 -26.84 -12.73 1.04
N ALA A 173 -26.82 -13.87 0.38
CA ALA A 173 -26.73 -13.97 -1.07
C ALA A 173 -27.82 -14.89 -1.63
N ASN A 174 -28.32 -14.56 -2.81
CA ASN A 174 -29.32 -15.36 -3.52
C ASN A 174 -28.84 -15.61 -4.95
N ASP A 175 -28.41 -16.82 -5.25
CA ASP A 175 -27.83 -17.19 -6.54
C ASP A 175 -28.83 -17.14 -7.71
N LYS A 176 -30.14 -17.34 -7.43
CA LYS A 176 -31.19 -17.28 -8.48
C LYS A 176 -31.39 -15.85 -8.99
N THR A 177 -31.34 -14.87 -8.08
CA THR A 177 -31.58 -13.45 -8.40
C THR A 177 -30.30 -12.66 -8.58
N GLY A 178 -29.16 -13.18 -8.13
CA GLY A 178 -27.88 -12.46 -8.06
C GLY A 178 -27.80 -11.44 -6.91
N LYS A 179 -28.84 -11.36 -6.05
CA LYS A 179 -28.93 -10.35 -4.98
C LYS A 179 -27.95 -10.67 -3.85
N ILE A 180 -27.18 -9.66 -3.44
CA ILE A 180 -26.28 -9.67 -2.28
C ILE A 180 -26.74 -8.56 -1.35
N THR A 181 -26.93 -8.86 -0.08
CA THR A 181 -27.29 -7.89 0.96
C THR A 181 -26.24 -7.94 2.07
N ILE A 182 -25.70 -6.77 2.44
CA ILE A 182 -24.69 -6.62 3.49
C ILE A 182 -25.26 -5.69 4.55
N ARG A 183 -25.20 -6.11 5.82
CA ARG A 183 -25.64 -5.34 6.97
C ARG A 183 -24.44 -4.90 7.78
N LEU A 184 -24.38 -3.62 8.09
CA LEU A 184 -23.33 -3.01 8.87
C LEU A 184 -23.74 -2.84 10.34
N ILE A 185 -22.74 -2.83 11.21
CA ILE A 185 -22.88 -2.56 12.66
C ILE A 185 -23.18 -1.08 12.87
N GLN A 186 -22.53 -0.21 12.08
CA GLN A 186 -22.66 1.24 12.10
C GLN A 186 -22.62 1.79 10.67
N GLY A 187 -23.16 3.00 10.46
CA GLY A 187 -23.07 3.66 9.16
C GLY A 187 -21.62 4.04 8.85
N ASP A 188 -21.11 3.56 7.72
CA ASP A 188 -19.84 3.99 7.16
C ASP A 188 -20.01 4.43 5.70
N SER A 189 -19.78 5.72 5.44
CA SER A 189 -19.87 6.29 4.09
C SER A 189 -18.77 5.79 3.15
N ALA A 190 -17.69 5.25 3.71
CA ALA A 190 -16.58 4.70 2.95
C ALA A 190 -16.75 3.22 2.59
N PHE A 191 -17.76 2.52 3.13
CA PHE A 191 -17.92 1.07 2.95
C PHE A 191 -17.99 0.65 1.47
N SER A 192 -18.56 1.48 0.59
CA SER A 192 -18.51 1.21 -0.85
C SER A 192 -17.09 1.13 -1.42
N ASN A 193 -16.13 1.87 -0.86
CA ASN A 193 -14.72 1.77 -1.28
C ASN A 193 -14.09 0.44 -0.82
N ILE A 194 -14.49 -0.06 0.34
CA ILE A 194 -14.03 -1.37 0.84
C ILE A 194 -14.47 -2.48 -0.12
N LEU A 195 -15.71 -2.40 -0.66
CA LEU A 195 -16.22 -3.35 -1.66
C LEU A 195 -15.46 -3.33 -3.01
N ALA A 196 -14.57 -2.36 -3.20
CA ALA A 196 -13.71 -2.22 -4.38
C ALA A 196 -12.28 -2.70 -4.15
N PHE A 197 -11.94 -3.22 -2.97
CA PHE A 197 -10.60 -3.76 -2.71
C PHE A 197 -10.38 -5.06 -3.48
N THR A 198 -9.20 -5.22 -4.06
CA THR A 198 -8.83 -6.40 -4.86
C THR A 198 -8.92 -7.70 -4.06
N GLY A 199 -8.62 -7.65 -2.75
CA GLY A 199 -8.81 -8.77 -1.84
C GLY A 199 -10.27 -9.24 -1.67
N LEU A 200 -11.24 -8.43 -2.10
CA LEU A 200 -12.65 -8.82 -2.21
C LEU A 200 -13.06 -9.19 -3.64
N GLY A 201 -12.09 -9.33 -4.56
CA GLY A 201 -12.30 -9.88 -5.89
C GLY A 201 -12.85 -11.29 -5.82
N LEU A 202 -13.85 -11.60 -6.64
CA LEU A 202 -14.52 -12.90 -6.57
C LEU A 202 -13.56 -14.02 -6.99
N VAL A 203 -13.63 -15.10 -6.23
CA VAL A 203 -13.05 -16.43 -6.54
C VAL A 203 -14.16 -17.48 -6.44
N PRO A 204 -14.05 -18.65 -7.10
CA PRO A 204 -15.04 -19.72 -7.00
C PRO A 204 -15.32 -20.12 -5.54
N GLY A 205 -16.58 -20.36 -5.19
CA GLY A 205 -16.97 -20.82 -3.86
C GLY A 205 -16.41 -22.19 -3.46
N SER A 206 -15.79 -22.91 -4.41
CA SER A 206 -15.02 -24.14 -4.17
C SER A 206 -13.57 -23.90 -3.78
N THR A 207 -13.07 -22.65 -3.81
CA THR A 207 -11.69 -22.32 -3.44
C THR A 207 -11.44 -22.69 -1.97
N PRO A 208 -10.37 -23.43 -1.64
CA PRO A 208 -10.10 -23.86 -0.26
C PRO A 208 -9.93 -22.68 0.71
N MET A 209 -10.28 -22.87 1.98
CA MET A 209 -10.06 -21.92 3.09
C MET A 209 -8.59 -21.93 3.59
N THR A 210 -7.64 -22.13 2.67
CA THR A 210 -6.19 -22.11 2.90
C THR A 210 -5.54 -21.24 1.82
N ASP A 211 -4.37 -20.72 2.12
CA ASP A 211 -3.60 -19.91 1.17
C ASP A 211 -3.32 -20.68 -0.13
N GLN A 212 -3.72 -20.10 -1.25
CA GLN A 212 -3.57 -20.64 -2.60
C GLN A 212 -2.51 -19.87 -3.42
N GLY A 213 -1.64 -19.10 -2.79
CA GLY A 213 -0.72 -18.19 -3.49
C GLY A 213 0.25 -18.85 -4.47
N ALA A 214 0.57 -20.13 -4.30
CA ALA A 214 1.38 -20.89 -5.27
C ALA A 214 0.59 -21.31 -6.52
N ASN A 215 -0.74 -21.49 -6.37
CA ASN A 215 -1.69 -21.79 -7.45
C ASN A 215 -2.90 -20.86 -7.29
N PRO A 216 -2.78 -19.58 -7.67
CA PRO A 216 -3.80 -18.58 -7.41
C PRO A 216 -5.16 -18.99 -7.99
N PRO A 217 -6.27 -18.74 -7.26
CA PRO A 217 -7.59 -19.14 -7.71
C PRO A 217 -8.00 -18.41 -8.99
N ALA A 218 -8.90 -18.99 -9.75
CA ALA A 218 -9.42 -18.34 -10.94
C ALA A 218 -10.18 -17.04 -10.58
N GLY A 219 -9.77 -15.92 -11.16
CA GLY A 219 -10.43 -14.63 -11.04
C GLY A 219 -11.32 -14.30 -12.23
N ILE A 220 -12.01 -13.15 -12.15
CA ILE A 220 -12.75 -12.54 -13.26
C ILE A 220 -12.06 -11.21 -13.59
N GLY A 221 -11.08 -11.23 -14.48
CA GLY A 221 -10.31 -10.06 -14.87
C GLY A 221 -9.74 -10.19 -16.27
N ALA A 222 -9.14 -9.12 -16.77
CA ALA A 222 -8.51 -9.06 -18.09
C ALA A 222 -7.36 -10.06 -18.25
N TYR A 223 -6.78 -10.45 -17.12
CA TYR A 223 -5.64 -11.34 -17.03
C TYR A 223 -5.89 -12.45 -16.01
N LYS A 224 -4.97 -13.41 -15.96
CA LYS A 224 -4.85 -14.45 -14.94
C LYS A 224 -3.38 -14.64 -14.57
N ILE A 225 -3.11 -15.04 -13.31
CA ILE A 225 -1.77 -15.33 -12.81
C ILE A 225 -1.46 -16.80 -13.08
N VAL A 226 -0.23 -17.09 -13.56
CA VAL A 226 0.29 -18.43 -13.79
C VAL A 226 1.79 -18.47 -13.49
N ASN A 227 2.39 -19.67 -13.51
CA ASN A 227 3.84 -19.88 -13.38
C ASN A 227 4.43 -19.22 -12.12
N VAL A 228 3.74 -19.32 -10.99
CA VAL A 228 4.20 -18.72 -9.73
C VAL A 228 5.39 -19.50 -9.19
N VAL A 229 6.50 -18.77 -8.99
CA VAL A 229 7.68 -19.26 -8.26
C VAL A 229 7.86 -18.35 -7.05
N PRO A 230 7.50 -18.80 -5.84
CA PRO A 230 7.56 -17.98 -4.65
C PRO A 230 8.93 -17.32 -4.45
N GLY A 231 8.94 -16.02 -4.18
CA GLY A 231 10.15 -15.23 -4.00
C GLY A 231 10.97 -14.94 -5.27
N GLN A 232 10.57 -15.44 -6.45
CA GLN A 232 11.28 -15.22 -7.72
C GLN A 232 10.44 -14.48 -8.76
N GLY A 233 9.15 -14.82 -8.91
CA GLY A 233 8.29 -14.14 -9.87
C GLY A 233 7.06 -14.95 -10.27
N PHE A 234 6.31 -14.41 -11.23
CA PHE A 234 5.11 -15.02 -11.81
C PHE A 234 4.78 -14.38 -13.16
N ASP A 235 3.87 -15.00 -13.90
CA ASP A 235 3.39 -14.45 -15.15
C ASP A 235 1.94 -14.00 -15.02
N ILE A 236 1.62 -12.84 -15.58
CA ILE A 236 0.26 -12.32 -15.78
C ILE A 236 -0.06 -12.50 -17.25
N VAL A 237 -0.94 -13.46 -17.59
CA VAL A 237 -1.28 -13.78 -18.98
C VAL A 237 -2.71 -13.40 -19.32
N LYS A 238 -2.95 -13.00 -20.56
CA LYS A 238 -4.25 -12.51 -21.00
C LYS A 238 -5.36 -13.56 -20.81
N ASN A 239 -6.47 -13.13 -20.20
CA ASN A 239 -7.68 -13.93 -20.08
C ASN A 239 -8.55 -13.75 -21.33
N THR A 240 -8.54 -14.70 -22.25
CA THR A 240 -9.26 -14.64 -23.52
C THR A 240 -10.78 -14.74 -23.39
N THR A 241 -11.29 -15.16 -22.23
CA THR A 241 -12.72 -15.23 -21.96
C THR A 241 -13.30 -13.92 -21.45
N PHE A 242 -12.49 -13.08 -20.79
CA PHE A 242 -12.91 -11.82 -20.17
C PHE A 242 -13.55 -10.81 -21.15
N PRO A 243 -13.04 -10.57 -22.36
CA PRO A 243 -13.65 -9.62 -23.29
C PRO A 243 -15.11 -9.97 -23.65
N LYS A 244 -15.49 -11.24 -23.58
CA LYS A 244 -16.86 -11.73 -23.85
C LYS A 244 -17.87 -11.33 -22.78
N LEU A 245 -17.41 -10.88 -21.61
CA LEU A 245 -18.25 -10.45 -20.50
C LEU A 245 -18.77 -9.02 -20.65
N HIS A 246 -18.14 -8.22 -21.53
CA HIS A 246 -18.52 -6.83 -21.83
C HIS A 246 -18.74 -5.97 -20.58
N LEU A 247 -17.77 -5.96 -19.65
CA LEU A 247 -17.86 -5.18 -18.41
C LEU A 247 -17.58 -3.69 -18.68
N PRO A 248 -18.57 -2.79 -18.51
CA PRO A 248 -18.37 -1.38 -18.81
C PRO A 248 -17.31 -0.74 -17.91
N GLY A 249 -16.41 0.03 -18.52
CA GLY A 249 -15.38 0.77 -17.80
C GLY A 249 -14.18 -0.06 -17.32
N ILE A 250 -14.17 -1.37 -17.57
CA ILE A 250 -13.07 -2.27 -17.20
C ILE A 250 -12.31 -2.68 -18.47
N PRO A 251 -11.04 -2.31 -18.63
CA PRO A 251 -10.23 -2.64 -19.80
C PRO A 251 -10.02 -4.15 -19.95
N THR A 252 -9.87 -4.59 -21.20
CA THR A 252 -9.56 -6.00 -21.51
C THR A 252 -8.05 -6.27 -21.58
N GLY A 253 -7.22 -5.25 -21.36
CA GLY A 253 -5.76 -5.34 -21.48
C GLY A 253 -5.25 -5.34 -22.92
N HIS A 254 -4.01 -4.92 -23.11
CA HIS A 254 -3.38 -4.84 -24.45
C HIS A 254 -2.28 -5.88 -24.65
N LEU A 255 -1.48 -6.14 -23.61
CA LEU A 255 -0.40 -7.12 -23.67
C LEU A 255 -0.95 -8.56 -23.63
N SER A 256 -0.24 -9.48 -24.25
CA SER A 256 -0.53 -10.92 -24.12
C SER A 256 0.02 -11.49 -22.82
N GLN A 257 1.12 -10.91 -22.32
CA GLN A 257 1.78 -11.35 -21.09
C GLN A 257 2.52 -10.18 -20.43
N ILE A 258 2.53 -10.18 -19.12
CA ILE A 258 3.44 -9.40 -18.29
C ILE A 258 4.21 -10.38 -17.42
N LYS A 259 5.52 -10.44 -17.59
CA LYS A 259 6.41 -11.25 -16.76
C LYS A 259 6.82 -10.43 -15.56
N VAL A 260 6.50 -10.87 -14.35
CA VAL A 260 6.91 -10.24 -13.10
C VAL A 260 8.10 -11.01 -12.53
N SER A 261 9.20 -10.30 -12.25
CA SER A 261 10.42 -10.90 -11.71
C SER A 261 10.92 -10.13 -10.50
N VAL A 262 11.37 -10.85 -9.47
CA VAL A 262 11.90 -10.23 -8.24
C VAL A 262 13.35 -9.79 -8.46
N VAL A 263 13.61 -8.51 -8.26
CA VAL A 263 14.95 -7.89 -8.21
C VAL A 263 15.00 -7.00 -6.98
N THR A 264 15.62 -7.47 -5.91
CA THR A 264 15.60 -6.80 -4.61
C THR A 264 16.42 -5.51 -4.56
N ASN A 265 17.40 -5.36 -5.45
CA ASN A 265 18.20 -4.14 -5.57
C ASN A 265 17.54 -3.17 -6.55
N SER A 266 16.98 -2.06 -6.06
CA SER A 266 16.26 -1.08 -6.88
C SER A 266 17.15 -0.34 -7.89
N LEU A 267 18.47 -0.16 -7.58
CA LEU A 267 19.41 0.40 -8.54
C LEU A 267 19.60 -0.53 -9.74
N THR A 268 19.86 -1.81 -9.48
CA THR A 268 19.98 -2.82 -10.54
C THR A 268 18.70 -2.94 -11.36
N ALA A 269 17.52 -2.92 -10.72
CA ALA A 269 16.26 -2.96 -11.43
C ALA A 269 16.08 -1.74 -12.35
N GLY A 270 16.36 -0.55 -11.85
CA GLY A 270 16.27 0.68 -12.64
C GLY A 270 17.27 0.75 -13.78
N GLU A 271 18.50 0.25 -13.60
CA GLU A 271 19.52 0.13 -14.67
C GLU A 271 19.06 -0.83 -15.76
N GLN A 272 18.43 -1.95 -15.41
CA GLN A 272 17.86 -2.88 -16.42
C GLN A 272 16.79 -2.20 -17.27
N VAL A 273 15.92 -1.37 -16.66
CA VAL A 273 14.92 -0.59 -17.40
C VAL A 273 15.59 0.50 -18.26
N LEU A 274 16.58 1.20 -17.74
CA LEU A 274 17.33 2.22 -18.46
C LEU A 274 17.95 1.63 -19.76
N ASN A 275 18.50 0.42 -19.65
CA ASN A 275 19.13 -0.34 -20.73
C ASN A 275 18.14 -1.15 -21.58
N ASN A 276 16.82 -1.03 -21.36
CA ASN A 276 15.75 -1.75 -22.05
C ASN A 276 15.82 -3.30 -21.93
N GLN A 277 16.39 -3.80 -20.83
CA GLN A 277 16.42 -5.22 -20.48
C GLN A 277 15.14 -5.64 -19.72
N ALA A 278 14.46 -4.68 -19.10
CA ALA A 278 13.13 -4.81 -18.54
C ALA A 278 12.28 -3.60 -18.93
N ASP A 279 10.97 -3.66 -18.75
CA ASP A 279 10.04 -2.64 -19.24
C ASP A 279 9.59 -1.63 -18.18
N SER A 280 9.56 -2.04 -16.93
CA SER A 280 9.34 -1.15 -15.79
C SER A 280 9.84 -1.81 -14.51
N PHE A 281 9.94 -1.03 -13.44
CA PHE A 281 10.19 -1.55 -12.10
C PHE A 281 9.36 -0.78 -11.06
N ASP A 282 8.93 -1.51 -10.03
CA ASP A 282 8.36 -0.93 -8.81
C ASP A 282 9.52 -0.59 -7.87
N PRO A 283 9.79 0.68 -7.59
CA PRO A 283 10.92 1.07 -6.75
C PRO A 283 10.75 0.69 -5.28
N SER A 284 9.60 0.13 -4.83
CA SER A 284 9.29 -0.31 -3.44
C SER A 284 9.83 0.61 -2.32
N GLY A 285 10.09 1.88 -2.64
CA GLY A 285 10.78 2.83 -1.78
C GLY A 285 11.34 4.00 -2.57
N VAL A 286 12.53 4.47 -2.17
CA VAL A 286 13.18 5.63 -2.79
C VAL A 286 14.10 5.17 -3.92
N ILE A 287 13.95 5.80 -5.09
CA ILE A 287 14.93 5.65 -6.17
C ILE A 287 16.21 6.40 -5.75
N GLN A 288 17.34 5.72 -5.80
CA GLN A 288 18.63 6.31 -5.43
C GLN A 288 18.99 7.54 -6.30
N PRO A 289 19.56 8.61 -5.73
CA PRO A 289 19.87 9.84 -6.46
C PRO A 289 20.68 9.61 -7.74
N ALA A 290 21.68 8.74 -7.71
CA ALA A 290 22.51 8.43 -8.88
C ALA A 290 21.72 7.84 -10.05
N LEU A 291 20.72 6.99 -9.76
CA LEU A 291 19.81 6.46 -10.79
C LEU A 291 18.89 7.55 -11.35
N ILE A 292 18.39 8.44 -10.49
CA ILE A 292 17.55 9.58 -10.92
C ILE A 292 18.32 10.49 -11.86
N ASP A 293 19.58 10.80 -11.57
CA ASP A 293 20.42 11.65 -12.43
C ASP A 293 20.68 10.96 -13.79
N SER A 294 20.92 9.65 -13.78
CA SER A 294 21.06 8.86 -15.02
C SER A 294 19.76 8.85 -15.84
N ILE A 295 18.59 8.66 -15.19
CA ILE A 295 17.29 8.70 -15.87
C ILE A 295 17.04 10.09 -16.46
N LYS A 296 17.25 11.16 -15.70
CA LYS A 296 17.03 12.55 -16.17
C LYS A 296 17.93 12.91 -17.34
N SER A 297 19.15 12.43 -17.38
CA SER A 297 20.10 12.73 -18.46
C SER A 297 19.89 11.92 -19.73
N GLN A 298 19.44 10.65 -19.59
CA GLN A 298 19.41 9.69 -20.71
C GLN A 298 18.00 9.30 -21.17
N ALA A 299 16.98 9.47 -20.32
CA ALA A 299 15.66 8.90 -20.51
C ALA A 299 14.53 9.71 -19.88
N ALA A 300 14.65 11.04 -19.83
CA ALA A 300 13.68 11.91 -19.19
C ALA A 300 12.25 11.78 -19.77
N ASP A 301 12.13 11.46 -21.06
CA ASP A 301 10.87 11.25 -21.78
C ASP A 301 10.15 9.94 -21.39
N ARG A 302 10.83 9.05 -20.68
CA ARG A 302 10.34 7.75 -20.20
C ARG A 302 10.04 7.74 -18.69
N PHE A 303 10.22 8.89 -18.05
CA PHE A 303 10.08 9.06 -16.60
C PHE A 303 8.99 10.06 -16.27
N ARG A 304 8.22 9.77 -15.23
CA ARG A 304 7.30 10.71 -14.60
C ARG A 304 7.21 10.47 -13.09
N ALA A 305 6.78 11.48 -12.35
CA ALA A 305 6.53 11.38 -10.91
C ALA A 305 5.11 11.84 -10.64
N GLU A 306 4.25 10.89 -10.31
CA GLU A 306 2.82 11.13 -10.12
C GLU A 306 2.50 11.43 -8.64
N PRO A 307 1.58 12.36 -8.33
CA PRO A 307 1.11 12.57 -6.97
C PRO A 307 0.52 11.28 -6.40
N SER A 308 1.02 10.88 -5.23
CA SER A 308 0.50 9.74 -4.49
C SER A 308 -0.42 10.21 -3.34
N PRO A 309 -1.51 9.52 -3.02
CA PRO A 309 -2.34 9.86 -1.88
C PRO A 309 -1.70 9.39 -0.56
N ALA A 310 -0.43 9.73 -0.35
CA ALA A 310 0.35 9.35 0.82
C ALA A 310 0.93 10.57 1.52
N VAL A 311 0.91 10.53 2.85
CA VAL A 311 1.45 11.55 3.76
C VAL A 311 2.59 10.96 4.57
N GLN A 312 3.66 11.74 4.73
CA GLN A 312 4.75 11.47 5.65
C GLN A 312 4.66 12.43 6.82
N TYR A 313 4.84 11.91 8.02
CA TYR A 313 4.67 12.69 9.23
C TYR A 313 5.51 12.17 10.41
N LEU A 314 5.69 13.03 11.40
CA LEU A 314 6.11 12.62 12.73
C LEU A 314 4.85 12.52 13.59
N PHE A 315 4.67 11.36 14.24
CA PHE A 315 3.62 11.21 15.25
C PHE A 315 4.10 11.70 16.61
N PHE A 316 3.18 12.19 17.43
CA PHE A 316 3.45 12.68 18.79
C PHE A 316 2.50 12.01 19.77
N ASN A 317 3.01 11.20 20.68
CA ASN A 317 2.18 10.62 21.71
C ASN A 317 1.65 11.72 22.66
N THR A 318 0.38 12.08 22.47
CA THR A 318 -0.26 13.17 23.21
C THR A 318 -0.67 12.81 24.63
N SER A 319 -0.51 11.54 25.03
CA SER A 319 -0.85 11.08 26.38
C SER A 319 0.30 11.21 27.38
N ILE A 320 1.55 11.41 26.91
CA ILE A 320 2.77 11.44 27.74
C ILE A 320 3.68 12.63 27.41
N PRO A 321 4.52 13.08 28.40
CA PRO A 321 5.52 14.12 28.15
C PRO A 321 6.56 13.70 27.11
N PRO A 322 7.14 14.66 26.35
CA PRO A 322 6.83 16.08 26.35
C PRO A 322 5.66 16.44 25.40
N PHE A 323 5.19 15.49 24.58
CA PHE A 323 4.26 15.77 23.47
C PHE A 323 2.78 15.84 23.89
N ASN A 324 2.43 15.57 25.14
CA ASN A 324 1.16 15.98 25.72
C ASN A 324 1.04 17.53 25.79
N ASN A 325 2.16 18.26 25.80
CA ASN A 325 2.18 19.71 25.73
C ASN A 325 2.17 20.19 24.26
N LYS A 326 1.16 20.98 23.89
CA LYS A 326 1.04 21.56 22.55
C LYS A 326 2.25 22.40 22.15
N ALA A 327 2.88 23.14 23.09
CA ALA A 327 4.04 23.97 22.79
C ALA A 327 5.22 23.13 22.26
N ALA A 328 5.43 21.92 22.81
CA ALA A 328 6.45 20.99 22.31
C ALA A 328 6.18 20.57 20.85
N ARG A 329 4.94 20.23 20.51
CA ARG A 329 4.56 19.84 19.16
C ARG A 329 4.71 20.99 18.16
N VAL A 330 4.24 22.19 18.56
CA VAL A 330 4.36 23.41 17.72
C VAL A 330 5.82 23.84 17.56
N ALA A 331 6.66 23.69 18.57
CA ALA A 331 8.10 24.00 18.47
C ALA A 331 8.76 23.17 17.36
N VAL A 332 8.45 21.87 17.25
CA VAL A 332 8.93 21.03 16.14
C VAL A 332 8.53 21.61 14.79
N THR A 333 7.30 22.14 14.67
CA THR A 333 6.83 22.70 13.38
C THR A 333 7.62 23.93 12.92
N TYR A 334 8.16 24.71 13.87
CA TYR A 334 9.01 25.86 13.55
C TYR A 334 10.47 25.48 13.29
N ALA A 335 10.94 24.36 13.85
CA ALA A 335 12.35 23.99 13.82
C ALA A 335 12.74 23.05 12.68
N PHE A 336 11.81 22.29 12.15
CA PHE A 336 12.09 21.23 11.20
C PHE A 336 12.08 21.74 9.74
N ASP A 337 13.20 21.55 9.01
CA ASP A 337 13.29 21.83 7.57
C ASP A 337 12.72 20.67 6.75
N ARG A 338 11.52 20.85 6.20
CA ARG A 338 10.91 19.87 5.28
C ARG A 338 11.68 19.73 3.98
N GLY A 339 12.40 20.78 3.56
CA GLY A 339 13.28 20.76 2.39
C GLY A 339 14.46 19.80 2.57
N ALA A 340 14.94 19.60 3.81
CA ALA A 340 15.97 18.60 4.08
C ALA A 340 15.46 17.19 3.75
N VAL A 341 14.24 16.83 4.18
CA VAL A 341 13.64 15.53 3.85
C VAL A 341 13.34 15.42 2.35
N GLN A 342 12.86 16.50 1.72
CA GLN A 342 12.67 16.51 0.27
C GLN A 342 13.96 16.18 -0.50
N ARG A 343 15.11 16.67 -0.04
CA ARG A 343 16.40 16.34 -0.64
C ARG A 343 16.80 14.88 -0.38
N LEU A 344 16.58 14.36 0.84
CA LEU A 344 16.82 12.95 1.16
C LEU A 344 15.99 12.02 0.29
N GLU A 345 14.78 12.44 -0.10
CA GLU A 345 13.89 11.68 -0.97
C GLU A 345 14.00 12.08 -2.45
N SER A 346 15.16 12.55 -2.88
CA SER A 346 15.46 12.86 -4.30
C SER A 346 14.43 13.78 -4.98
N GLY A 347 13.71 14.60 -4.19
CA GLY A 347 12.67 15.51 -4.67
C GLY A 347 11.27 14.89 -4.81
N PHE A 348 11.08 13.62 -4.42
CA PHE A 348 9.78 12.94 -4.49
C PHE A 348 8.85 13.22 -3.31
N LEU A 349 9.23 14.11 -2.41
CA LEU A 349 8.38 14.67 -1.38
C LEU A 349 7.95 16.09 -1.76
N GLN A 350 6.65 16.37 -1.71
CA GLN A 350 6.12 17.75 -1.75
C GLN A 350 5.87 18.21 -0.31
N PRO A 351 6.62 19.21 0.21
CA PRO A 351 6.39 19.73 1.56
C PRO A 351 4.94 20.14 1.80
N GLY A 352 4.38 19.75 2.94
CA GLY A 352 2.99 19.98 3.30
C GLY A 352 2.78 20.22 4.79
N CYS A 353 1.53 20.50 5.21
CA CYS A 353 1.20 20.76 6.62
C CYS A 353 -0.16 20.18 7.04
N TYR A 354 -0.94 19.67 6.13
CA TYR A 354 -2.24 19.09 6.37
C TYR A 354 -2.18 17.57 6.27
N ILE A 355 -3.05 16.88 7.00
CA ILE A 355 -3.10 15.42 7.02
C ILE A 355 -3.55 14.88 5.67
N LEU A 356 -4.56 15.51 5.07
CA LEU A 356 -5.08 15.11 3.77
C LEU A 356 -4.15 15.59 2.65
N PRO A 357 -3.70 14.74 1.71
CA PRO A 357 -2.87 15.16 0.57
C PRO A 357 -3.55 16.15 -0.37
N VAL A 358 -2.77 16.91 -1.15
CA VAL A 358 -3.26 18.01 -2.00
C VAL A 358 -4.39 17.61 -2.96
N SER A 359 -4.34 16.40 -3.51
CA SER A 359 -5.37 15.88 -4.44
C SER A 359 -6.53 15.18 -3.74
N PHE A 360 -6.54 15.17 -2.39
CA PHE A 360 -7.49 14.36 -1.63
C PHE A 360 -8.76 15.15 -1.29
N PRO A 361 -9.96 14.51 -1.25
CA PRO A 361 -11.17 15.18 -0.81
C PRO A 361 -10.98 15.78 0.59
N GLY A 362 -11.32 17.05 0.77
CA GLY A 362 -11.19 17.73 2.05
C GLY A 362 -9.82 18.36 2.31
N HIS A 363 -8.84 18.25 1.41
CA HIS A 363 -7.59 19.01 1.56
C HIS A 363 -7.88 20.51 1.70
N PRO A 364 -7.34 21.19 2.75
CA PRO A 364 -7.62 22.59 2.98
C PRO A 364 -6.97 23.50 1.93
N ALA A 365 -7.76 24.40 1.35
CA ALA A 365 -7.26 25.48 0.50
C ALA A 365 -6.79 26.71 1.33
N LYS A 366 -6.35 26.52 2.57
CA LYS A 366 -5.92 27.57 3.50
C LYS A 366 -4.40 27.55 3.68
N PRO A 367 -3.78 28.71 4.00
CA PRO A 367 -2.37 28.72 4.41
C PRO A 367 -2.11 27.87 5.63
N CYS A 368 -0.92 27.27 5.71
CA CYS A 368 -0.50 26.50 6.86
C CYS A 368 -0.47 27.35 8.14
N PRO A 369 -0.93 26.83 9.29
CA PRO A 369 -1.07 27.62 10.54
C PRO A 369 0.25 28.21 11.07
N TYR A 370 1.36 27.56 10.80
CA TYR A 370 2.67 27.90 11.36
C TYR A 370 3.68 28.35 10.29
N GLY A 371 3.19 28.87 9.18
CA GLY A 371 4.00 29.39 8.08
C GLY A 371 4.10 28.44 6.88
N LYS A 372 4.71 28.92 5.81
CA LYS A 372 4.84 28.13 4.57
C LYS A 372 5.62 26.82 4.84
N PRO A 373 5.21 25.69 4.26
CA PRO A 373 5.93 24.41 4.46
C PRO A 373 7.39 24.44 4.01
N THR A 374 7.72 25.34 3.09
CA THR A 374 9.09 25.57 2.56
C THR A 374 9.82 26.72 3.25
N ALA A 375 9.30 27.28 4.35
CA ALA A 375 9.98 28.33 5.09
C ALA A 375 11.22 27.78 5.79
N ALA A 376 12.25 28.61 5.89
CA ALA A 376 13.43 28.28 6.67
C ALA A 376 13.07 28.05 8.16
N PRO A 377 13.73 27.11 8.85
CA PRO A 377 13.53 26.84 10.27
C PRO A 377 13.74 28.08 11.13
N ASN A 378 12.91 28.25 12.15
CA ASN A 378 13.07 29.26 13.18
C ASN A 378 13.44 28.61 14.54
N ILE A 379 14.69 28.14 14.63
CA ILE A 379 15.18 27.44 15.81
C ILE A 379 15.12 28.32 17.07
N ALA A 380 15.42 29.62 16.95
CA ALA A 380 15.39 30.53 18.10
C ALA A 380 13.99 30.62 18.72
N LYS A 381 12.95 30.83 17.88
CA LYS A 381 11.56 30.84 18.32
C LYS A 381 11.15 29.51 18.94
N ALA A 382 11.46 28.41 18.28
CA ALA A 382 11.10 27.07 18.73
C ALA A 382 11.77 26.73 20.08
N LYS A 383 13.05 27.05 20.26
CA LYS A 383 13.79 26.87 21.52
C LYS A 383 13.18 27.70 22.65
N ALA A 384 12.84 28.96 22.39
CA ALA A 384 12.18 29.82 23.38
C ALA A 384 10.83 29.23 23.85
N MET A 385 10.06 28.60 22.94
CA MET A 385 8.81 27.91 23.31
C MET A 385 9.05 26.72 24.26
N ILE A 386 10.11 25.93 24.02
CA ILE A 386 10.46 24.80 24.90
C ILE A 386 10.88 25.31 26.29
N GLN A 387 11.69 26.37 26.36
CA GLN A 387 12.11 27.00 27.62
C GLN A 387 10.91 27.58 28.40
N GLN A 388 10.01 28.30 27.72
CA GLN A 388 8.80 28.86 28.35
C GLN A 388 7.86 27.75 28.85
N ALA A 389 7.84 26.61 28.21
CA ALA A 389 7.07 25.46 28.65
C ALA A 389 7.77 24.61 29.72
N HIS A 390 8.98 24.99 30.16
CA HIS A 390 9.82 24.26 31.12
C HIS A 390 10.10 22.81 30.73
N LEU A 391 10.34 22.57 29.42
CA LEU A 391 10.59 21.25 28.83
C LEU A 391 12.05 21.03 28.44
N ASP A 392 12.92 22.03 28.69
CA ASP A 392 14.37 21.93 28.41
C ASP A 392 14.99 20.77 29.21
N GLY A 393 15.87 20.02 28.57
CA GLY A 393 16.52 18.83 29.15
C GLY A 393 15.64 17.57 29.25
N THR A 394 14.37 17.62 28.82
CA THR A 394 13.48 16.45 28.86
C THR A 394 14.00 15.34 27.94
N PRO A 395 14.13 14.07 28.42
CA PRO A 395 14.52 12.95 27.61
C PRO A 395 13.46 12.61 26.55
N VAL A 396 13.88 12.40 25.30
CA VAL A 396 13.00 12.00 24.21
C VAL A 396 13.64 10.87 23.43
N THR A 397 12.90 9.76 23.23
CA THR A 397 13.32 8.70 22.29
C THR A 397 12.46 8.79 21.04
N ALA A 398 13.10 9.11 19.91
CA ALA A 398 12.45 9.09 18.60
C ALA A 398 12.72 7.73 17.90
N TYR A 399 11.71 7.21 17.21
CA TYR A 399 11.78 5.92 16.53
C TYR A 399 11.77 6.10 15.02
N ALA A 400 12.59 5.31 14.31
CA ALA A 400 12.60 5.24 12.85
C ALA A 400 12.89 3.80 12.37
N GLN A 401 12.61 3.52 11.10
CA GLN A 401 13.00 2.26 10.48
C GLN A 401 14.51 2.26 10.19
N ALA A 402 15.14 1.09 10.37
CA ALA A 402 16.55 0.86 10.02
C ALA A 402 16.68 0.59 8.52
N ALA A 403 16.28 1.56 7.70
CA ALA A 403 16.34 1.53 6.25
C ALA A 403 16.42 2.96 5.71
N ASP A 404 17.13 3.16 4.62
CA ASP A 404 17.20 4.45 3.93
C ASP A 404 15.87 4.78 3.23
N PRO A 405 15.44 6.03 3.24
CA PRO A 405 16.04 7.21 3.89
C PRO A 405 15.52 7.42 5.32
N TYR A 406 14.79 6.47 5.89
CA TYR A 406 14.06 6.66 7.16
C TYR A 406 15.00 6.80 8.36
N GLN A 407 16.16 6.11 8.35
CA GLN A 407 17.16 6.28 9.39
C GLN A 407 17.80 7.67 9.35
N GLU A 408 18.05 8.22 8.15
CA GLU A 408 18.59 9.58 7.98
C GLU A 408 17.55 10.63 8.42
N ILE A 409 16.27 10.45 8.07
CA ILE A 409 15.16 11.30 8.52
C ILE A 409 15.07 11.26 10.05
N GLY A 410 15.18 10.08 10.65
CA GLY A 410 15.19 9.89 12.11
C GLY A 410 16.39 10.58 12.78
N ALA A 411 17.59 10.44 12.24
CA ALA A 411 18.80 11.09 12.73
C ALA A 411 18.68 12.63 12.64
N TYR A 412 18.18 13.13 11.52
CA TYR A 412 17.91 14.56 11.34
C TYR A 412 16.87 15.06 12.37
N TYR A 413 15.79 14.33 12.57
CA TYR A 413 14.77 14.68 13.57
C TYR A 413 15.34 14.76 14.99
N VAL A 414 16.16 13.79 15.40
CA VAL A 414 16.84 13.82 16.71
C VAL A 414 17.78 15.01 16.83
N SER A 415 18.50 15.37 15.76
CA SER A 415 19.32 16.58 15.72
C SER A 415 18.49 17.84 15.97
N VAL A 416 17.30 17.95 15.35
CA VAL A 416 16.37 19.06 15.57
C VAL A 416 15.90 19.11 17.04
N LEU A 417 15.49 17.97 17.59
CA LEU A 417 15.05 17.90 19.00
C LEU A 417 16.15 18.35 19.98
N ASN A 418 17.41 17.96 19.75
CA ASN A 418 18.54 18.39 20.57
C ASN A 418 18.81 19.89 20.44
N GLN A 419 18.65 20.48 19.24
CA GLN A 419 18.75 21.93 19.05
C GLN A 419 17.67 22.71 19.81
N LEU A 420 16.49 22.11 20.00
CA LEU A 420 15.40 22.68 20.79
C LEU A 420 15.65 22.64 22.31
N GLY A 421 16.62 21.85 22.78
CA GLY A 421 16.96 21.71 24.19
C GLY A 421 16.51 20.40 24.83
N PHE A 422 15.89 19.48 24.08
CA PHE A 422 15.62 18.13 24.57
C PHE A 422 16.91 17.29 24.70
N LYS A 423 16.85 16.20 25.46
CA LYS A 423 17.87 15.14 25.45
C LYS A 423 17.37 13.99 24.57
N ALA A 424 17.48 14.17 23.26
CA ALA A 424 16.89 13.24 22.30
C ALA A 424 17.88 12.15 21.86
N SER A 425 17.34 10.93 21.68
CA SER A 425 18.04 9.77 21.14
C SER A 425 17.21 9.10 20.03
N LEU A 426 17.90 8.40 19.10
CA LEU A 426 17.25 7.64 18.04
C LEU A 426 17.24 6.16 18.38
N LYS A 427 16.09 5.51 18.19
CA LYS A 427 15.94 4.06 18.20
C LYS A 427 15.52 3.56 16.83
N LEU A 428 16.41 2.78 16.20
CA LEU A 428 16.14 2.15 14.91
C LEU A 428 15.55 0.76 15.12
N LEU A 429 14.53 0.43 14.32
CA LEU A 429 13.89 -0.88 14.29
C LEU A 429 13.86 -1.40 12.85
N ALA A 430 14.04 -2.70 12.68
CA ALA A 430 13.84 -3.33 11.37
C ALA A 430 12.43 -3.03 10.83
N ALA A 431 12.30 -2.86 9.51
CA ALA A 431 11.03 -2.48 8.88
C ALA A 431 9.87 -3.43 9.23
N SER A 432 10.15 -4.73 9.34
CA SER A 432 9.15 -5.76 9.65
C SER A 432 8.52 -5.64 11.04
N ILE A 433 9.23 -5.06 12.01
CA ILE A 433 8.74 -4.91 13.39
C ILE A 433 8.41 -3.45 13.75
N TYR A 434 8.73 -2.48 12.89
CA TYR A 434 8.58 -1.06 13.19
C TYR A 434 7.13 -0.69 13.51
N TYR A 435 6.22 -0.94 12.58
CA TYR A 435 4.81 -0.58 12.76
C TYR A 435 4.11 -1.39 13.87
N PRO A 436 4.30 -2.71 14.01
CA PRO A 436 3.78 -3.45 15.17
C PRO A 436 4.29 -2.91 16.51
N THR A 437 5.59 -2.57 16.59
CA THR A 437 6.18 -2.02 17.82
C THR A 437 5.64 -0.63 18.14
N THR A 438 5.60 0.29 17.17
CA THR A 438 5.12 1.66 17.38
C THR A 438 3.60 1.74 17.59
N ALA A 439 2.87 0.69 17.25
CA ALA A 439 1.43 0.55 17.53
C ALA A 439 1.11 -0.03 18.91
N ASN A 440 2.11 -0.44 19.71
CA ASN A 440 1.88 -0.97 21.05
C ASN A 440 1.89 0.15 22.10
N PRO A 441 0.72 0.53 22.66
CA PRO A 441 0.63 1.62 23.65
C PRO A 441 1.40 1.38 24.93
N GLN A 442 1.61 0.09 25.32
CA GLN A 442 2.29 -0.28 26.57
C GLN A 442 3.78 0.11 26.55
N LEU A 443 4.35 0.34 25.37
CA LEU A 443 5.77 0.72 25.24
C LEU A 443 6.01 2.21 25.50
N GLY A 444 4.98 3.04 25.65
CA GLY A 444 5.11 4.46 25.94
C GLY A 444 5.99 5.21 24.94
N ILE A 445 5.90 4.87 23.65
CA ILE A 445 6.70 5.50 22.61
C ILE A 445 6.27 6.95 22.45
N GLN A 446 7.21 7.89 22.58
CA GLN A 446 6.93 9.32 22.59
C GLN A 446 6.71 9.89 21.20
N THR A 447 7.52 9.49 20.22
CA THR A 447 7.48 10.06 18.87
C THR A 447 8.24 9.17 17.87
N GLY A 448 8.00 9.36 16.60
CA GLY A 448 8.71 8.69 15.52
C GLY A 448 8.24 9.13 14.15
N TYR A 449 8.96 8.70 13.12
CA TYR A 449 8.58 8.89 11.73
C TYR A 449 7.50 7.88 11.34
N ALA A 450 6.54 8.31 10.54
CA ALA A 450 5.58 7.41 9.91
C ALA A 450 5.18 7.90 8.52
N SER A 451 4.72 6.98 7.69
CA SER A 451 4.03 7.31 6.45
C SER A 451 2.75 6.50 6.33
N TYR A 452 1.78 7.07 5.65
CA TYR A 452 0.52 6.38 5.38
C TYR A 452 0.01 6.73 3.99
N ARG A 453 -0.37 5.71 3.24
CA ARG A 453 -1.02 5.83 1.95
C ARG A 453 -2.51 5.55 2.13
N ALA A 454 -3.35 6.39 1.53
CA ALA A 454 -4.79 6.19 1.57
C ALA A 454 -5.20 4.83 0.99
N ASP A 455 -6.00 4.08 1.73
CA ASP A 455 -6.60 2.83 1.25
C ASP A 455 -7.76 3.10 0.29
N TYR A 456 -8.42 4.25 0.42
CA TYR A 456 -9.52 4.70 -0.44
C TYR A 456 -9.65 6.22 -0.41
N SER A 457 -10.38 6.80 -1.38
CA SER A 457 -10.54 8.24 -1.54
C SER A 457 -11.66 8.82 -0.66
N ASN A 458 -11.53 8.66 0.66
CA ASN A 458 -12.40 9.29 1.65
C ASN A 458 -11.53 9.72 2.86
N PRO A 459 -11.71 10.92 3.43
CA PRO A 459 -10.92 11.39 4.59
C PRO A 459 -10.86 10.43 5.77
N THR A 460 -11.85 9.59 5.95
CA THR A 460 -11.88 8.57 7.02
C THR A 460 -10.67 7.65 6.99
N THR A 461 -10.06 7.40 5.81
CA THR A 461 -8.85 6.56 5.70
C THR A 461 -7.65 7.13 6.47
N PHE A 462 -7.53 8.45 6.57
CA PHE A 462 -6.48 9.09 7.37
C PHE A 462 -6.91 9.29 8.82
N TYR A 463 -8.15 9.72 9.03
CA TYR A 463 -8.65 10.10 10.34
C TYR A 463 -8.90 8.91 11.27
N HIS A 464 -9.03 7.67 10.76
CA HIS A 464 -9.07 6.51 11.63
C HIS A 464 -7.75 6.30 12.39
N LEU A 465 -6.63 6.84 11.88
CA LEU A 465 -5.34 6.85 12.57
C LEU A 465 -5.30 7.81 13.77
N LEU A 466 -6.29 8.68 13.90
CA LEU A 466 -6.48 9.64 15.01
C LEU A 466 -7.76 9.35 15.81
N ASP A 467 -8.48 8.30 15.46
CA ASP A 467 -9.70 7.89 16.14
C ASP A 467 -9.36 7.21 17.47
N ALA A 468 -9.85 7.76 18.57
CA ALA A 468 -9.60 7.20 19.90
C ALA A 468 -10.18 5.80 20.08
N ARG A 469 -11.21 5.42 19.31
CA ARG A 469 -11.82 4.09 19.35
C ARG A 469 -10.89 2.98 18.84
N THR A 470 -9.84 3.34 18.09
CA THR A 470 -8.81 2.40 17.60
C THR A 470 -7.73 2.10 18.64
N ILE A 471 -7.76 2.78 19.79
CA ILE A 471 -6.81 2.55 20.89
C ILE A 471 -7.28 1.33 21.69
N THR A 472 -6.47 0.28 21.70
CA THR A 472 -6.66 -0.88 22.58
C THR A 472 -5.49 -1.01 23.53
N SER A 473 -5.56 -1.93 24.48
CA SER A 473 -4.49 -2.12 25.48
C SER A 473 -3.17 -2.63 24.88
N THR A 474 -3.18 -3.28 23.72
CA THR A 474 -2.01 -3.94 23.13
C THR A 474 -1.66 -3.45 21.72
N PHE A 475 -2.60 -2.79 21.05
CA PHE A 475 -2.42 -2.31 19.68
C PHE A 475 -3.20 -1.01 19.46
N SER A 476 -2.61 -0.06 18.74
CA SER A 476 -3.27 1.18 18.34
C SER A 476 -2.70 1.70 17.02
N VAL A 477 -3.52 1.79 15.98
CA VAL A 477 -3.15 2.53 14.78
C VAL A 477 -3.02 4.03 15.05
N ASN A 478 -3.74 4.54 16.06
CA ASN A 478 -3.59 5.88 16.63
C ASN A 478 -2.34 5.91 17.52
N ARG A 479 -1.16 6.02 16.91
CA ARG A 479 0.15 6.06 17.58
C ARG A 479 0.31 7.28 18.48
N ASP A 480 -0.44 8.32 18.18
CA ASP A 480 -0.46 9.57 18.96
C ASP A 480 -1.19 9.41 20.30
N GLN A 481 -1.87 8.27 20.52
CA GLN A 481 -2.77 8.04 21.67
C GLN A 481 -3.72 9.24 21.85
N LEU A 482 -4.14 9.82 20.69
CA LEU A 482 -4.91 11.05 20.65
C LEU A 482 -6.36 10.81 21.03
N ASN A 483 -6.83 11.55 22.05
CA ASN A 483 -8.23 11.57 22.47
C ASN A 483 -8.72 13.01 22.68
N ASP A 484 -8.62 13.82 21.63
CA ASP A 484 -9.12 15.21 21.64
C ASP A 484 -10.63 15.23 21.46
N ALA A 485 -11.37 15.78 22.42
CA ALA A 485 -12.83 15.74 22.47
C ALA A 485 -13.50 16.40 21.23
N HIS A 486 -12.92 17.50 20.72
CA HIS A 486 -13.45 18.16 19.53
C HIS A 486 -13.27 17.29 18.29
N LEU A 487 -12.04 16.79 18.04
CA LEU A 487 -11.75 15.92 16.92
C LEU A 487 -12.66 14.67 16.94
N GLN A 488 -12.75 13.99 18.08
CA GLN A 488 -13.58 12.77 18.20
C GLN A 488 -15.06 13.06 17.92
N SER A 489 -15.59 14.16 18.45
CA SER A 489 -16.99 14.55 18.21
C SER A 489 -17.26 14.83 16.73
N VAL A 490 -16.37 15.56 16.04
CA VAL A 490 -16.51 15.87 14.62
C VAL A 490 -16.34 14.59 13.77
N LEU A 491 -15.38 13.74 14.10
CA LEU A 491 -15.14 12.48 13.41
C LEU A 491 -16.36 11.57 13.43
N LEU A 492 -16.96 11.34 14.60
CA LEU A 492 -18.19 10.56 14.76
C LEU A 492 -19.35 11.10 13.94
N LYS A 493 -19.45 12.42 13.81
CA LYS A 493 -20.50 13.08 13.02
C LYS A 493 -20.27 12.91 11.52
N LEU A 494 -19.01 13.03 11.04
CA LEU A 494 -18.70 13.03 9.61
C LEU A 494 -18.59 11.62 9.01
N GLN A 495 -18.14 10.65 9.78
CA GLN A 495 -17.85 9.30 9.31
C GLN A 495 -19.04 8.62 8.57
N PRO A 496 -20.29 8.71 9.06
CA PRO A 496 -21.43 8.10 8.39
C PRO A 496 -21.95 8.90 7.19
N GLN A 497 -21.45 10.13 6.97
CA GLN A 497 -22.01 11.02 5.95
C GLN A 497 -21.33 10.80 4.59
N PRO A 498 -22.09 10.56 3.51
CA PRO A 498 -21.55 10.53 2.16
C PRO A 498 -20.85 11.86 1.80
N LEU A 499 -19.77 11.80 1.05
CA LEU A 499 -19.06 12.99 0.59
C LEU A 499 -19.98 13.86 -0.27
N SER A 500 -20.14 15.10 0.16
CA SER A 500 -20.76 16.20 -0.58
C SER A 500 -19.88 17.43 -0.42
N ALA A 501 -20.12 18.49 -1.16
CA ALA A 501 -19.35 19.72 -1.01
C ALA A 501 -19.37 20.25 0.44
N ALA A 502 -20.52 20.16 1.12
CA ALA A 502 -20.68 20.57 2.52
C ALA A 502 -19.90 19.67 3.48
N VAL A 503 -19.95 18.34 3.29
CA VAL A 503 -19.23 17.36 4.14
C VAL A 503 -17.72 17.47 3.87
N THR A 504 -17.30 17.59 2.63
CA THR A 504 -15.90 17.80 2.24
C THR A 504 -15.30 19.06 2.88
N LYS A 505 -16.10 20.15 2.94
CA LYS A 505 -15.69 21.36 3.65
C LYS A 505 -15.50 21.12 5.16
N GLN A 506 -16.37 20.35 5.79
CA GLN A 506 -16.23 20.03 7.23
C GLN A 506 -14.97 19.18 7.51
N TRP A 507 -14.62 18.24 6.61
CA TRP A 507 -13.35 17.53 6.67
C TRP A 507 -12.16 18.47 6.53
N SER A 508 -12.24 19.45 5.60
CA SER A 508 -11.21 20.49 5.46
C SER A 508 -11.05 21.33 6.73
N ASP A 509 -12.16 21.71 7.37
CA ASP A 509 -12.12 22.49 8.61
C ASP A 509 -11.54 21.66 9.77
N LEU A 510 -11.81 20.35 9.84
CA LEU A 510 -11.21 19.43 10.81
C LEU A 510 -9.69 19.29 10.58
N ASP A 511 -9.25 19.26 9.32
CA ASP A 511 -7.82 19.15 9.00
C ASP A 511 -7.07 20.45 9.36
N VAL A 512 -7.68 21.61 9.14
CA VAL A 512 -7.15 22.89 9.64
C VAL A 512 -7.02 22.89 11.15
N TYR A 513 -8.05 22.41 11.88
CA TYR A 513 -8.01 22.29 13.34
C TYR A 513 -6.87 21.35 13.77
N SER A 514 -6.75 20.17 13.15
CA SER A 514 -5.70 19.19 13.46
C SER A 514 -4.30 19.78 13.28
N ALA A 515 -4.08 20.53 12.19
CA ALA A 515 -2.83 21.23 11.95
C ALA A 515 -2.57 22.35 12.97
N GLN A 516 -3.60 23.10 13.40
CA GLN A 516 -3.49 24.11 14.46
C GLN A 516 -3.18 23.52 15.84
N GLN A 517 -3.58 22.28 16.11
CA GLN A 517 -3.23 21.55 17.33
C GLN A 517 -1.87 20.84 17.22
N ALA A 518 -1.30 20.80 16.02
CA ALA A 518 -0.07 20.05 15.69
C ALA A 518 -0.16 18.60 16.21
N PHE A 519 -1.27 17.90 15.94
CA PHE A 519 -1.42 16.51 16.32
C PHE A 519 -0.39 15.65 15.58
N TRP A 520 -0.22 15.86 14.27
CA TRP A 520 0.91 15.39 13.49
C TRP A 520 1.81 16.55 13.09
N PHE A 521 3.10 16.31 12.99
CA PHE A 521 3.95 17.13 12.16
C PHE A 521 3.98 16.52 10.76
N VAL A 522 3.14 17.04 9.86
CA VAL A 522 3.16 16.63 8.47
C VAL A 522 4.42 17.15 7.80
N ILE A 523 5.25 16.22 7.28
CA ILE A 523 6.47 16.54 6.53
C ILE A 523 6.08 16.90 5.10
N GLY A 524 5.24 16.08 4.46
CA GLY A 524 4.79 16.33 3.11
C GLY A 524 4.05 15.14 2.49
N TYR A 525 3.85 15.23 1.19
CA TYR A 525 3.14 14.27 0.37
C TYR A 525 4.07 13.62 -0.62
N THR A 526 3.99 12.30 -0.77
CA THR A 526 4.88 11.58 -1.68
C THR A 526 4.44 11.73 -3.13
N LYS A 527 5.42 11.63 -4.02
CA LYS A 527 5.20 11.38 -5.45
C LYS A 527 5.72 10.00 -5.76
N SER A 528 4.96 9.22 -6.51
CA SER A 528 5.41 7.90 -6.97
C SER A 528 6.12 8.04 -8.31
N PRO A 529 7.40 7.69 -8.39
CA PRO A 529 8.12 7.69 -9.65
C PRO A 529 7.70 6.48 -10.48
N GLU A 530 7.50 6.70 -11.79
CA GLU A 530 7.32 5.68 -12.80
C GLU A 530 8.38 5.81 -13.88
N PHE A 531 9.00 4.71 -14.21
CA PHE A 531 10.03 4.67 -15.24
C PHE A 531 9.84 3.45 -16.14
N PHE A 532 9.91 3.69 -17.44
CA PHE A 532 9.66 2.68 -18.46
C PHE A 532 10.84 2.50 -19.44
N SER A 533 10.91 1.34 -20.05
CA SER A 533 11.76 1.11 -21.21
C SER A 533 11.28 1.95 -22.40
N ASN A 534 12.13 2.05 -23.43
CA ASN A 534 11.74 2.70 -24.69
C ASN A 534 10.65 1.92 -25.45
N ARG A 535 10.36 0.66 -25.05
CA ARG A 535 9.35 -0.20 -25.67
C ARG A 535 7.92 0.14 -25.25
N ILE A 536 7.72 0.67 -24.03
CA ILE A 536 6.38 1.01 -23.51
C ILE A 536 5.95 2.40 -23.99
N ASP A 537 4.69 2.51 -24.41
CA ASP A 537 4.07 3.81 -24.69
C ASP A 537 3.58 4.47 -23.37
N ILE A 538 4.47 5.22 -22.73
CA ILE A 538 4.20 5.89 -21.46
C ILE A 538 3.00 6.85 -21.53
N LYS A 539 2.68 7.40 -22.72
CA LYS A 539 1.54 8.33 -22.88
C LYS A 539 0.19 7.64 -22.73
N LYS A 540 0.15 6.33 -22.89
CA LYS A 540 -1.05 5.50 -22.75
C LYS A 540 -1.11 4.77 -21.42
N ALA A 541 0.02 4.66 -20.73
CA ALA A 541 0.07 4.05 -19.41
C ALA A 541 -0.73 4.89 -18.40
N ILE A 542 -1.70 4.25 -17.75
CA ILE A 542 -2.52 4.84 -16.69
C ILE A 542 -1.81 4.68 -15.37
N PHE A 543 -1.75 5.77 -14.60
CA PHE A 543 -1.32 5.76 -13.22
C PHE A 543 -2.51 6.08 -12.32
N SER A 544 -3.02 5.04 -11.67
CA SER A 544 -4.10 5.18 -10.68
C SER A 544 -3.53 5.64 -9.35
N GLN A 545 -4.18 6.61 -8.71
CA GLN A 545 -3.79 6.99 -7.34
C GLN A 545 -3.99 5.85 -6.33
N ARG A 546 -4.92 4.91 -6.60
CA ARG A 546 -5.16 3.77 -5.70
C ARG A 546 -4.19 2.61 -5.93
N TYR A 547 -4.03 2.18 -7.17
CA TYR A 547 -3.29 0.96 -7.53
C TYR A 547 -2.01 1.22 -8.32
N LEU A 548 -1.50 2.47 -8.33
CA LEU A 548 -0.31 2.88 -9.08
C LEU A 548 -0.39 2.51 -10.55
N ALA A 549 0.48 1.64 -11.03
CA ALA A 549 0.48 1.23 -12.43
C ALA A 549 -0.75 0.37 -12.77
N ASP A 550 -1.59 0.84 -13.68
CA ASP A 550 -2.66 0.03 -14.25
C ASP A 550 -2.09 -0.82 -15.40
N LEU A 551 -1.74 -2.05 -15.07
CA LEU A 551 -1.12 -3.00 -16.01
C LEU A 551 -1.99 -3.29 -17.24
N SER A 552 -3.31 -3.10 -17.16
CA SER A 552 -4.21 -3.27 -18.30
C SER A 552 -4.03 -2.21 -19.38
N SER A 553 -3.45 -1.07 -19.03
CA SER A 553 -3.21 0.06 -19.94
C SER A 553 -1.88 -0.02 -20.69
N TRP A 554 -0.97 -0.90 -20.27
CA TRP A 554 0.35 -0.99 -20.87
C TRP A 554 0.30 -1.48 -22.29
N GLN A 555 1.00 -0.76 -23.18
CA GLN A 555 1.09 -1.04 -24.60
C GLN A 555 2.53 -0.93 -25.08
N LEU A 556 2.96 -1.83 -25.94
CA LEU A 556 4.22 -1.66 -26.65
C LEU A 556 4.06 -0.58 -27.73
N LYS A 557 5.08 0.23 -27.93
CA LYS A 557 5.17 1.12 -29.10
C LYS A 557 5.14 0.28 -30.37
N LYS A 558 4.48 0.80 -31.41
CA LYS A 558 4.45 0.19 -32.75
C LYS A 558 5.77 0.42 -33.47
#